data_bb6b4f9901bbde307bcfa7c9c886c6ac
#
_entry.id   bb6b4f9901bbde307bcfa7c9c886c6ac
#
_cell.length_a   1.000
_cell.length_b   1.000
_cell.length_c   1.000
_cell.angle_alpha   90.00
_cell.angle_beta   90.00
_cell.angle_gamma   90.00
#
_symmetry.space_group_name_H-M   'P 1'
#
loop_
_entity.id
_entity.type
_entity.pdbx_description
1 polymer ?
#
loop_
_entity_poly.entity_id
_entity_poly.type
_entity_poly.pdbx_seq_one_letter_code
_entity_poly.pdbx_strand_id
1 'polypeptide(L)'
;MIPFSGMLVSCSWVRRQHVARIGKEMARLFSSLPTDEKTLIARRAAEVRTMWKDAIEYVYKENAPYVLDHVNAVYIKEEEGIRSLYVYMDDGNFRSDVHCRQHLIMLRLHERFGERIDEFKTYPSRFDMRKRHPYRDENETKSDSSRSVPLSPEEKTEVEQMVSSVENPSLRRALEKAMITDREWKKGERS
;
A
#
# COMPACT_ATOMS: atom_id res chain seq x y z
N MET A 1 -27.68 -47.73 0.37
CA MET A 1 -27.40 -46.75 -0.65
C MET A 1 -27.59 -45.38 0.01
N ILE A 2 -26.50 -44.78 0.54
CA ILE A 2 -26.52 -43.54 1.30
C ILE A 2 -25.73 -42.53 0.46
N PRO A 3 -26.29 -41.35 0.07
CA PRO A 3 -25.52 -40.36 -0.69
C PRO A 3 -24.63 -39.56 0.26
N PHE A 4 -23.34 -39.62 0.01
CA PHE A 4 -22.32 -38.71 0.58
C PHE A 4 -22.50 -37.31 -0.01
N SER A 5 -23.10 -36.41 0.79
CA SER A 5 -23.14 -34.99 0.44
C SER A 5 -21.85 -34.34 0.94
N GLY A 6 -20.92 -34.13 0.03
CA GLY A 6 -19.65 -33.47 0.28
C GLY A 6 -19.85 -31.98 0.59
N MET A 7 -19.62 -31.62 1.83
CA MET A 7 -19.63 -30.24 2.32
C MET A 7 -18.35 -29.56 1.93
N LEU A 8 -18.33 -28.89 0.77
CA LEU A 8 -17.27 -27.97 0.38
C LEU A 8 -17.34 -26.73 1.28
N VAL A 9 -16.63 -26.79 2.42
CA VAL A 9 -16.43 -25.62 3.28
C VAL A 9 -15.49 -24.67 2.55
N SER A 10 -16.05 -23.57 2.05
CA SER A 10 -15.35 -22.52 1.31
C SER A 10 -14.17 -21.96 2.10
N CYS A 11 -12.97 -22.14 1.57
CA CYS A 11 -11.69 -21.66 2.13
C CYS A 11 -11.65 -20.13 2.36
N SER A 12 -12.57 -19.39 1.73
CA SER A 12 -12.74 -17.94 1.88
C SER A 12 -13.32 -17.53 3.25
N TRP A 13 -14.06 -18.40 3.90
CA TRP A 13 -14.70 -18.13 5.21
C TRP A 13 -13.67 -18.17 6.34
N VAL A 14 -12.76 -19.12 6.30
CA VAL A 14 -11.66 -19.28 7.29
C VAL A 14 -10.71 -18.08 7.25
N ARG A 15 -10.39 -17.57 6.06
CA ARG A 15 -9.51 -16.39 5.90
C ARG A 15 -10.12 -15.11 6.48
N ARG A 16 -11.43 -14.90 6.30
CA ARG A 16 -12.16 -13.75 6.89
C ARG A 16 -12.20 -13.77 8.42
N GLN A 17 -12.31 -14.95 9.04
CA GLN A 17 -12.29 -15.05 10.50
C GLN A 17 -10.91 -14.77 11.11
N HIS A 18 -9.80 -15.11 10.42
CA HIS A 18 -8.45 -14.84 10.89
C HIS A 18 -8.15 -13.34 10.90
N VAL A 19 -8.50 -12.61 9.85
CA VAL A 19 -8.32 -11.15 9.77
C VAL A 19 -9.18 -10.42 10.82
N ALA A 20 -10.42 -10.86 11.02
CA ALA A 20 -11.30 -10.30 12.06
C ALA A 20 -10.77 -10.56 13.49
N ARG A 21 -10.06 -11.67 13.71
CA ARG A 21 -9.46 -12.02 15.00
C ARG A 21 -8.23 -11.14 15.31
N ILE A 22 -7.35 -10.94 14.32
CA ILE A 22 -6.19 -10.05 14.43
C ILE A 22 -6.64 -8.61 14.70
N GLY A 23 -7.66 -8.12 14.02
CA GLY A 23 -8.21 -6.79 14.28
C GLY A 23 -8.75 -6.60 15.70
N LYS A 24 -9.40 -7.64 16.29
CA LYS A 24 -9.87 -7.61 17.67
C LYS A 24 -8.73 -7.68 18.70
N GLU A 25 -7.69 -8.44 18.43
CA GLU A 25 -6.50 -8.53 19.31
C GLU A 25 -5.70 -7.23 19.28
N MET A 26 -5.51 -6.63 18.11
CA MET A 26 -4.91 -5.31 17.99
C MET A 26 -5.74 -4.25 18.72
N ALA A 27 -7.06 -4.24 18.60
CA ALA A 27 -7.92 -3.32 19.33
C ALA A 27 -7.81 -3.50 20.87
N ARG A 28 -7.67 -4.74 21.35
CA ARG A 28 -7.43 -5.01 22.78
C ARG A 28 -6.07 -4.52 23.24
N LEU A 29 -5.01 -4.74 22.46
CA LEU A 29 -3.68 -4.24 22.75
C LEU A 29 -3.67 -2.70 22.82
N PHE A 30 -4.27 -2.03 21.85
CA PHE A 30 -4.37 -0.57 21.88
C PHE A 30 -5.21 -0.02 23.04
N SER A 31 -6.25 -0.74 23.48
CA SER A 31 -7.05 -0.32 24.63
C SER A 31 -6.34 -0.52 25.98
N SER A 32 -5.32 -1.39 26.06
CA SER A 32 -4.52 -1.64 27.27
C SER A 32 -3.29 -0.73 27.39
N LEU A 33 -2.95 0.06 26.37
CA LEU A 33 -1.84 1.02 26.44
C LEU A 33 -2.20 2.22 27.32
N PRO A 34 -1.23 2.81 28.04
CA PRO A 34 -1.45 3.99 28.83
C PRO A 34 -1.95 5.15 27.96
N THR A 35 -2.89 5.91 28.49
CA THR A 35 -3.58 7.01 27.79
C THR A 35 -2.66 8.24 27.70
N ASP A 36 -1.54 8.11 27.03
CA ASP A 36 -0.67 9.22 26.66
C ASP A 36 -1.22 9.87 25.36
N GLU A 37 -1.15 11.17 25.25
CA GLU A 37 -1.64 11.97 24.12
C GLU A 37 -1.10 11.44 22.77
N LYS A 38 0.19 11.07 22.72
CA LYS A 38 0.81 10.46 21.53
C LYS A 38 0.17 9.14 21.12
N THR A 39 -0.22 8.35 22.10
CA THR A 39 -0.88 7.05 21.89
C THR A 39 -2.30 7.25 21.34
N LEU A 40 -3.02 8.25 21.85
CA LEU A 40 -4.35 8.61 21.34
C LEU A 40 -4.30 9.10 19.89
N ILE A 41 -3.34 9.95 19.56
CA ILE A 41 -3.14 10.44 18.19
C ILE A 41 -2.79 9.27 17.25
N ALA A 42 -1.88 8.38 17.65
CA ALA A 42 -1.50 7.22 16.87
C ALA A 42 -2.67 6.26 16.66
N ARG A 43 -3.48 6.01 17.69
CA ARG A 43 -4.69 5.19 17.62
C ARG A 43 -5.69 5.80 16.65
N ARG A 44 -5.98 7.09 16.78
CA ARG A 44 -6.90 7.79 15.87
C ARG A 44 -6.41 7.77 14.42
N ALA A 45 -5.11 7.95 14.20
CA ALA A 45 -4.53 7.85 12.88
C ALA A 45 -4.68 6.44 12.27
N ALA A 46 -4.55 5.38 13.08
CA ALA A 46 -4.76 4.01 12.64
C ALA A 46 -6.25 3.72 12.32
N GLU A 47 -7.18 4.23 13.13
CA GLU A 47 -8.61 4.15 12.88
C GLU A 47 -8.97 4.82 11.54
N VAL A 48 -8.50 6.06 11.31
CA VAL A 48 -8.76 6.80 10.07
C VAL A 48 -8.22 6.04 8.86
N ARG A 49 -7.03 5.44 8.95
CA ARG A 49 -6.48 4.61 7.86
C ARG A 49 -7.37 3.41 7.54
N THR A 50 -7.87 2.73 8.56
CA THR A 50 -8.76 1.57 8.38
C THR A 50 -10.09 1.98 7.76
N MET A 51 -10.69 3.08 8.23
CA MET A 51 -11.92 3.63 7.67
C MET A 51 -11.75 4.06 6.21
N TRP A 52 -10.62 4.71 5.89
CA TRP A 52 -10.27 5.09 4.52
C TRP A 52 -10.16 3.87 3.60
N LYS A 53 -9.42 2.84 4.04
CA LYS A 53 -9.26 1.60 3.27
C LYS A 53 -10.62 0.97 2.95
N ASP A 54 -11.51 0.80 3.93
CA ASP A 54 -12.86 0.26 3.71
C ASP A 54 -13.67 1.12 2.73
N ALA A 55 -13.58 2.45 2.84
CA ALA A 55 -14.31 3.34 1.96
C ALA A 55 -13.81 3.26 0.50
N ILE A 56 -12.50 3.19 0.29
CA ILE A 56 -11.91 3.04 -1.04
C ILE A 56 -12.23 1.65 -1.63
N GLU A 57 -12.12 0.58 -0.86
CA GLU A 57 -12.49 -0.78 -1.28
C GLU A 57 -13.98 -0.86 -1.70
N TYR A 58 -14.84 -0.15 -1.02
CA TYR A 58 -16.27 -0.09 -1.37
C TYR A 58 -16.52 0.66 -2.67
N VAL A 59 -15.90 1.85 -2.84
CA VAL A 59 -16.14 2.74 -3.99
C VAL A 59 -15.44 2.25 -5.26
N TYR A 60 -14.22 1.72 -5.15
CA TYR A 60 -13.39 1.33 -6.29
C TYR A 60 -13.37 -0.17 -6.57
N LYS A 61 -13.84 -1.00 -5.63
CA LYS A 61 -13.91 -2.46 -5.77
C LYS A 61 -12.55 -3.06 -6.18
N GLU A 62 -12.48 -3.68 -7.35
CA GLU A 62 -11.26 -4.33 -7.87
C GLU A 62 -10.10 -3.35 -8.12
N ASN A 63 -10.41 -2.09 -8.38
CA ASN A 63 -9.41 -1.04 -8.61
C ASN A 63 -8.90 -0.37 -7.32
N ALA A 64 -9.44 -0.75 -6.16
CA ALA A 64 -9.05 -0.16 -4.87
C ALA A 64 -7.54 -0.27 -4.55
N PRO A 65 -6.85 -1.40 -4.82
CA PRO A 65 -5.42 -1.52 -4.56
C PRO A 65 -4.59 -0.46 -5.29
N TYR A 66 -4.92 -0.16 -6.55
CA TYR A 66 -4.22 0.86 -7.34
C TYR A 66 -4.37 2.26 -6.76
N VAL A 67 -5.57 2.60 -6.29
CA VAL A 67 -5.82 3.91 -5.65
C VAL A 67 -5.09 3.99 -4.31
N LEU A 68 -5.15 2.94 -3.49
CA LEU A 68 -4.52 2.88 -2.18
C LEU A 68 -2.99 2.96 -2.27
N ASP A 69 -2.39 2.42 -3.32
CA ASP A 69 -0.95 2.46 -3.54
C ASP A 69 -0.41 3.88 -3.72
N HIS A 70 -1.24 4.79 -4.24
CA HIS A 70 -0.89 6.20 -4.43
C HIS A 70 -1.25 7.10 -3.24
N VAL A 71 -1.79 6.54 -2.15
CA VAL A 71 -2.12 7.31 -0.94
C VAL A 71 -0.97 7.28 0.05
N ASN A 72 -0.41 8.43 0.37
CA ASN A 72 0.73 8.57 1.29
C ASN A 72 0.30 8.92 2.72
N ALA A 73 -0.79 9.67 2.89
CA ALA A 73 -1.34 9.96 4.21
C ALA A 73 -2.83 10.32 4.16
N VAL A 74 -3.54 9.93 5.20
CA VAL A 74 -4.94 10.30 5.42
C VAL A 74 -5.13 10.66 6.88
N TYR A 75 -5.79 11.77 7.16
CA TYR A 75 -6.18 12.16 8.51
C TYR A 75 -7.40 13.08 8.52
N ILE A 76 -8.12 13.06 9.62
CA ILE A 76 -9.25 13.93 9.88
C ILE A 76 -8.81 14.99 10.89
N LYS A 77 -9.08 16.26 10.59
CA LYS A 77 -8.91 17.38 11.52
C LYS A 77 -10.26 18.03 11.75
N GLU A 78 -10.43 18.52 12.97
CA GLU A 78 -11.56 19.35 13.34
C GLU A 78 -11.01 20.73 13.70
N GLU A 79 -11.44 21.75 12.97
CA GLU A 79 -11.06 23.13 13.16
C GLU A 79 -12.35 23.97 13.16
N GLU A 80 -12.60 24.73 14.22
CA GLU A 80 -13.79 25.59 14.37
C GLU A 80 -15.14 24.83 14.20
N GLY A 81 -15.17 23.55 14.59
CA GLY A 81 -16.36 22.71 14.45
C GLY A 81 -16.56 22.11 13.06
N ILE A 82 -15.66 22.41 12.10
CA ILE A 82 -15.67 21.83 10.74
C ILE A 82 -14.72 20.64 10.71
N ARG A 83 -15.24 19.47 10.35
CA ARG A 83 -14.47 18.23 10.23
C ARG A 83 -14.02 18.03 8.79
N SER A 84 -12.74 18.21 8.56
CA SER A 84 -12.12 18.08 7.23
C SER A 84 -11.32 16.80 7.12
N LEU A 85 -11.54 16.04 6.05
CA LEU A 85 -10.73 14.88 5.65
C LEU A 85 -9.63 15.33 4.70
N TYR A 86 -8.39 15.08 5.11
CA TYR A 86 -7.19 15.42 4.34
C TYR A 86 -6.59 14.16 3.74
N VAL A 87 -6.45 14.13 2.41
CA VAL A 87 -5.85 13.01 1.68
C VAL A 87 -4.64 13.50 0.89
N TYR A 88 -3.49 12.89 1.13
CA TYR A 88 -2.24 13.18 0.42
C TYR A 88 -1.94 12.06 -0.55
N MET A 89 -1.73 12.40 -1.82
CA MET A 89 -1.49 11.43 -2.89
C MET A 89 -0.30 11.89 -3.74
N ASP A 90 0.49 10.94 -4.23
CA ASP A 90 1.68 11.19 -5.04
C ASP A 90 1.36 11.33 -6.53
N ASP A 91 0.24 10.77 -7.00
CA ASP A 91 -0.22 10.86 -8.39
C ASP A 91 -1.40 11.83 -8.57
N GLY A 92 -1.31 12.69 -9.60
CA GLY A 92 -2.30 13.72 -9.90
C GLY A 92 -3.60 13.19 -10.48
N ASN A 93 -3.54 12.10 -11.27
CA ASN A 93 -4.71 11.51 -11.90
C ASN A 93 -5.59 10.82 -10.87
N PHE A 94 -4.98 9.98 -10.03
CA PHE A 94 -5.69 9.33 -8.92
C PHE A 94 -6.25 10.35 -7.93
N ARG A 95 -5.52 11.44 -7.66
CA ARG A 95 -6.02 12.53 -6.79
C ARG A 95 -7.27 13.18 -7.37
N SER A 96 -7.30 13.44 -8.69
CA SER A 96 -8.46 14.01 -9.38
C SER A 96 -9.65 13.05 -9.35
N ASP A 97 -9.41 11.76 -9.61
CA ASP A 97 -10.48 10.75 -9.59
C ASP A 97 -11.07 10.56 -8.19
N VAL A 98 -10.24 10.51 -7.15
CA VAL A 98 -10.67 10.46 -5.75
C VAL A 98 -11.49 11.71 -5.39
N HIS A 99 -11.07 12.89 -5.84
CA HIS A 99 -11.82 14.12 -5.61
C HIS A 99 -13.20 14.11 -6.31
N CYS A 100 -13.28 13.58 -7.53
CA CYS A 100 -14.57 13.43 -8.23
C CYS A 100 -15.54 12.49 -7.49
N ARG A 101 -15.03 11.48 -6.78
CA ARG A 101 -15.83 10.50 -6.03
C ARG A 101 -15.97 10.82 -4.53
N GLN A 102 -15.57 12.02 -4.09
CA GLN A 102 -15.57 12.43 -2.69
C GLN A 102 -16.91 12.18 -1.97
N HIS A 103 -18.04 12.45 -2.63
CA HIS A 103 -19.36 12.28 -2.03
C HIS A 103 -19.66 10.82 -1.69
N LEU A 104 -19.26 9.88 -2.55
CA LEU A 104 -19.45 8.44 -2.30
C LEU A 104 -18.57 7.97 -1.14
N ILE A 105 -17.35 8.48 -1.07
CA ILE A 105 -16.40 8.17 0.00
C ILE A 105 -16.93 8.71 1.34
N MET A 106 -17.34 9.97 1.37
CA MET A 106 -17.91 10.61 2.59
C MET A 106 -19.17 9.89 3.06
N LEU A 107 -20.07 9.55 2.12
CA LEU A 107 -21.27 8.78 2.43
C LEU A 107 -20.93 7.43 3.07
N ARG A 108 -19.98 6.70 2.49
CA ARG A 108 -19.53 5.41 3.05
C ARG A 108 -18.93 5.54 4.44
N LEU A 109 -18.12 6.58 4.68
CA LEU A 109 -17.56 6.88 6.01
C LEU A 109 -18.67 7.14 7.03
N HIS A 110 -19.70 7.88 6.65
CA HIS A 110 -20.83 8.15 7.51
C HIS A 110 -21.68 6.90 7.81
N GLU A 111 -22.07 6.16 6.76
CA GLU A 111 -22.94 4.98 6.90
C GLU A 111 -22.28 3.84 7.68
N ARG A 112 -20.99 3.62 7.43
CA ARG A 112 -20.29 2.46 8.01
C ARG A 112 -19.70 2.71 9.38
N PHE A 113 -19.22 3.94 9.62
CA PHE A 113 -18.45 4.29 10.82
C PHE A 113 -19.09 5.42 11.63
N GLY A 114 -20.18 6.03 11.16
CA GLY A 114 -20.79 7.21 11.79
C GLY A 114 -19.92 8.47 11.69
N GLU A 115 -18.88 8.45 10.84
CA GLU A 115 -17.93 9.55 10.72
C GLU A 115 -18.48 10.63 9.80
N ARG A 116 -18.88 11.76 10.36
CA ARG A 116 -19.39 12.88 9.59
C ARG A 116 -18.22 13.76 9.16
N ILE A 117 -18.06 13.92 7.85
CA ILE A 117 -17.05 14.79 7.22
C ILE A 117 -17.79 15.94 6.54
N ASP A 118 -17.39 17.17 6.86
CA ASP A 118 -17.99 18.39 6.30
C ASP A 118 -17.21 18.84 5.05
N GLU A 119 -15.88 18.62 5.03
CA GLU A 119 -15.02 18.99 3.91
C GLU A 119 -14.08 17.86 3.49
N PHE A 120 -13.89 17.73 2.19
CA PHE A 120 -12.95 16.77 1.60
C PHE A 120 -11.84 17.50 0.86
N LYS A 121 -10.61 17.33 1.30
CA LYS A 121 -9.44 18.04 0.76
C LYS A 121 -8.39 17.05 0.26
N THR A 122 -8.01 17.18 -1.01
CA THR A 122 -6.94 16.38 -1.62
C THR A 122 -5.72 17.24 -1.92
N TYR A 123 -4.55 16.76 -1.53
CA TYR A 123 -3.29 17.48 -1.71
C TYR A 123 -2.22 16.61 -2.36
N PRO A 124 -1.30 17.21 -3.12
CA PRO A 124 -0.11 16.50 -3.57
C PRO A 124 0.77 16.15 -2.37
N SER A 125 1.33 14.94 -2.38
CA SER A 125 2.25 14.51 -1.34
C SER A 125 3.49 15.37 -1.29
N ARG A 126 3.89 15.77 -0.08
CA ARG A 126 5.15 16.47 0.15
C ARG A 126 6.32 15.53 -0.11
N PHE A 127 7.48 16.10 -0.44
CA PHE A 127 8.67 15.34 -0.82
C PHE A 127 9.08 14.28 0.23
N ASP A 128 8.98 14.60 1.50
CA ASP A 128 9.28 13.71 2.64
C ASP A 128 8.25 12.58 2.82
N MET A 129 7.03 12.76 2.34
CA MET A 129 5.94 11.79 2.47
C MET A 129 5.78 10.88 1.26
N ARG A 130 6.34 11.22 0.10
CA ARG A 130 6.21 10.44 -1.16
C ARG A 130 6.67 8.99 -1.06
N LYS A 131 7.58 8.69 -0.13
CA LYS A 131 8.11 7.34 0.11
C LYS A 131 7.26 6.52 1.09
N ARG A 132 6.22 7.12 1.67
CA ARG A 132 5.34 6.44 2.62
C ARG A 132 4.14 5.90 1.86
N HIS A 133 4.01 4.58 1.85
CA HIS A 133 2.87 3.88 1.24
C HIS A 133 2.21 3.01 2.33
N PRO A 134 1.35 3.59 3.18
CA PRO A 134 0.82 2.91 4.36
C PRO A 134 -0.14 1.77 4.03
N TYR A 135 -0.54 1.63 2.78
CA TYR A 135 -1.47 0.59 2.30
C TYR A 135 -0.79 -0.45 1.40
N ARG A 136 0.48 -0.25 1.02
CA ARG A 136 1.28 -1.21 0.28
C ARG A 136 1.71 -2.33 1.22
N ASP A 137 1.39 -3.57 0.89
CA ASP A 137 1.86 -4.71 1.67
C ASP A 137 3.38 -4.81 1.56
N GLU A 138 4.07 -4.79 2.72
CA GLU A 138 5.54 -4.91 2.78
C GLU A 138 6.07 -6.20 2.12
N ASN A 139 5.21 -7.21 1.97
CA ASN A 139 5.54 -8.46 1.28
C ASN A 139 5.59 -8.31 -0.25
N GLU A 140 4.84 -7.39 -0.86
CA GLU A 140 4.92 -7.14 -2.30
C GLU A 140 6.23 -6.44 -2.69
N THR A 141 6.69 -5.49 -1.88
CA THR A 141 7.99 -4.84 -2.08
C THR A 141 9.17 -5.79 -1.90
N LYS A 142 9.02 -6.83 -1.07
CA LYS A 142 10.03 -7.88 -0.91
C LYS A 142 10.00 -8.92 -2.03
N SER A 143 8.85 -9.12 -2.68
CA SER A 143 8.74 -10.08 -3.80
C SER A 143 9.49 -9.61 -5.04
N ASP A 144 9.53 -8.30 -5.30
CA ASP A 144 10.27 -7.77 -6.45
C ASP A 144 11.80 -7.81 -6.25
N SER A 145 12.28 -7.56 -5.01
CA SER A 145 13.72 -7.68 -4.72
C SER A 145 14.19 -9.14 -4.53
N SER A 146 13.28 -10.06 -4.22
CA SER A 146 13.58 -11.48 -4.03
C SER A 146 13.64 -12.30 -5.33
N ARG A 147 13.22 -11.70 -6.46
CA ARG A 147 13.28 -12.35 -7.78
C ARG A 147 14.62 -12.17 -8.51
N SER A 148 15.49 -11.30 -8.02
CA SER A 148 16.81 -11.16 -8.64
C SER A 148 17.73 -12.31 -8.17
N VAL A 149 18.15 -13.15 -9.10
CA VAL A 149 19.13 -14.21 -8.85
C VAL A 149 20.51 -13.66 -9.18
N PRO A 150 21.47 -13.67 -8.24
CA PRO A 150 22.79 -13.12 -8.47
C PRO A 150 23.48 -13.81 -9.65
N LEU A 151 24.15 -13.03 -10.49
CA LEU A 151 24.94 -13.54 -11.62
C LEU A 151 26.18 -14.29 -11.13
N SER A 152 26.54 -15.33 -11.86
CA SER A 152 27.83 -16.05 -11.65
C SER A 152 29.00 -15.11 -11.96
N PRO A 153 30.22 -15.42 -11.46
CA PRO A 153 31.41 -14.63 -11.77
C PRO A 153 31.69 -14.55 -13.28
N GLU A 154 31.41 -15.63 -14.03
CA GLU A 154 31.60 -15.72 -15.48
C GLU A 154 30.64 -14.78 -16.22
N GLU A 155 29.35 -14.77 -15.83
CA GLU A 155 28.33 -13.85 -16.40
C GLU A 155 28.66 -12.39 -16.14
N LYS A 156 29.28 -12.06 -15.00
CA LYS A 156 29.74 -10.69 -14.70
C LYS A 156 30.92 -10.29 -15.61
N THR A 157 31.87 -11.20 -15.83
CA THR A 157 33.01 -10.97 -16.71
C THR A 157 32.57 -10.71 -18.16
N GLU A 158 31.55 -11.42 -18.64
CA GLU A 158 30.93 -11.14 -19.94
C GLU A 158 30.36 -9.73 -20.03
N VAL A 159 29.65 -9.27 -18.98
CA VAL A 159 29.10 -7.91 -18.93
C VAL A 159 30.24 -6.88 -18.94
N GLU A 160 31.29 -7.08 -18.17
CA GLU A 160 32.48 -6.22 -18.16
C GLU A 160 33.13 -6.12 -19.54
N GLN A 161 33.25 -7.24 -20.25
CA GLN A 161 33.78 -7.25 -21.62
C GLN A 161 32.89 -6.48 -22.59
N MET A 162 31.57 -6.61 -22.51
CA MET A 162 30.64 -5.90 -23.37
C MET A 162 30.71 -4.39 -23.19
N VAL A 163 30.93 -3.91 -21.98
CA VAL A 163 31.00 -2.46 -21.69
C VAL A 163 32.44 -1.92 -21.79
N SER A 164 33.44 -2.77 -22.01
CA SER A 164 34.86 -2.37 -22.08
C SER A 164 35.16 -1.36 -23.21
N SER A 165 34.37 -1.40 -24.30
CA SER A 165 34.49 -0.50 -25.45
C SER A 165 34.02 0.95 -25.16
N VAL A 166 33.35 1.17 -24.01
CA VAL A 166 32.85 2.49 -23.63
C VAL A 166 33.99 3.34 -23.02
N GLU A 167 34.42 4.39 -23.71
CA GLU A 167 35.55 5.23 -23.27
C GLU A 167 35.28 6.00 -21.98
N ASN A 168 34.02 6.48 -21.77
CA ASN A 168 33.66 7.26 -20.60
C ASN A 168 33.50 6.36 -19.35
N PRO A 169 34.33 6.51 -18.31
CA PRO A 169 34.34 5.63 -17.16
C PRO A 169 33.06 5.73 -16.32
N SER A 170 32.40 6.89 -16.28
CA SER A 170 31.13 7.04 -15.55
C SER A 170 29.99 6.33 -16.28
N LEU A 171 29.94 6.44 -17.59
CA LEU A 171 28.95 5.77 -18.44
C LEU A 171 29.17 4.25 -18.42
N ARG A 172 30.43 3.79 -18.48
CA ARG A 172 30.80 2.37 -18.38
C ARG A 172 30.25 1.74 -17.11
N ARG A 173 30.50 2.36 -15.95
CA ARG A 173 29.97 1.87 -14.65
C ARG A 173 28.43 1.87 -14.58
N ALA A 174 27.80 2.89 -15.15
CA ALA A 174 26.34 2.96 -15.17
C ALA A 174 25.72 1.86 -16.05
N LEU A 175 26.30 1.60 -17.22
CA LEU A 175 25.89 0.53 -18.13
C LEU A 175 26.15 -0.86 -17.52
N GLU A 176 27.31 -1.08 -16.94
CA GLU A 176 27.66 -2.33 -16.25
C GLU A 176 26.63 -2.66 -15.15
N LYS A 177 26.34 -1.69 -14.27
CA LYS A 177 25.35 -1.84 -13.23
C LYS A 177 23.94 -2.13 -13.78
N ALA A 178 23.53 -1.42 -14.82
CA ALA A 178 22.22 -1.62 -15.45
C ALA A 178 22.10 -2.99 -16.09
N MET A 179 23.14 -3.47 -16.80
CA MET A 179 23.16 -4.79 -17.46
C MET A 179 23.20 -5.92 -16.44
N ILE A 180 23.92 -5.78 -15.35
CA ILE A 180 23.94 -6.77 -14.25
C ILE A 180 22.54 -6.87 -13.67
N THR A 181 21.91 -5.74 -13.31
CA THR A 181 20.56 -5.73 -12.74
C THR A 181 19.52 -6.35 -13.68
N ASP A 182 19.56 -6.04 -14.98
CA ASP A 182 18.64 -6.60 -15.98
C ASP A 182 18.80 -8.13 -16.12
N ARG A 183 20.04 -8.63 -16.16
CA ARG A 183 20.29 -10.06 -16.24
C ARG A 183 19.91 -10.82 -14.97
N GLU A 184 20.17 -10.26 -13.80
CA GLU A 184 19.75 -10.81 -12.51
C GLU A 184 18.21 -10.93 -12.43
N TRP A 185 17.50 -9.94 -12.94
CA TRP A 185 16.05 -9.92 -13.02
C TRP A 185 15.51 -11.00 -13.98
N LYS A 186 16.03 -11.04 -15.20
CA LYS A 186 15.65 -12.04 -16.21
C LYS A 186 15.96 -13.48 -15.78
N LYS A 187 17.00 -13.68 -14.98
CA LYS A 187 17.35 -14.98 -14.43
C LYS A 187 16.35 -15.43 -13.37
N GLY A 188 15.88 -14.48 -12.54
CA GLY A 188 14.85 -14.73 -11.53
C GLY A 188 13.46 -14.99 -12.13
N GLU A 189 13.13 -14.44 -13.31
CA GLU A 189 11.88 -14.74 -14.02
C GLU A 189 11.83 -16.15 -14.63
N ARG A 190 12.99 -16.76 -14.89
CA ARG A 190 13.11 -18.10 -15.53
C ARG A 190 13.25 -19.24 -14.52
N SER A 191 13.41 -18.91 -13.23
CA SER A 191 13.54 -19.89 -12.14
C SER A 191 12.21 -20.11 -11.44
#